data_5c8b23155b4e5a0154e209cd4e53a941
#
_entry.id   5c8b23155b4e5a0154e209cd4e53a941
#
_cell.length_a   1.000
_cell.length_b   1.000
_cell.length_c   1.000
_cell.angle_alpha   90.00
_cell.angle_beta   90.00
_cell.angle_gamma   90.00
#
_symmetry.space_group_name_H-M   'P 1'
#
loop_
_entity.id
_entity.type
_entity.pdbx_description
1 polymer ?
#
loop_
_entity_poly.entity_id
_entity_poly.type
_entity_poly.pdbx_seq_one_letter_code
_entity_poly.pdbx_strand_id
1 'polypeptide(L)'
;NPEKARIRQEFARGNVGRDKLLEAEAASYHAPGTCTFYGTANSNQMVMEMVGLHLPGAAFVQPGEELRTALTREATKKAAAISIAGDYTPAGEMIDERSIVNAVVGLMATGGSTNLVLHLASFAASAGIVLTPQDMAEISAVTPLLCRIYPNSAADVNHFHAAGGMGFLIRELIKGGLVHADARTINGTLADQAMEPFIGADGEIEWREPPETSGDLEILRPVD
;
A
#
# COMPACT_ATOMS: atom_id res chain seq x y z
N ASN A 1 -7.70 15.21 -10.07
CA ASN A 1 -6.95 16.39 -10.43
C ASN A 1 -7.92 17.51 -10.88
N PRO A 2 -8.30 18.46 -9.99
CA PRO A 2 -9.27 19.52 -10.30
C PRO A 2 -8.82 20.43 -11.45
N GLU A 3 -7.54 20.76 -11.50
CA GLU A 3 -6.99 21.65 -12.55
C GLU A 3 -7.10 21.01 -13.94
N LYS A 4 -6.78 19.74 -14.10
CA LYS A 4 -6.96 19.01 -15.36
C LYS A 4 -8.43 18.99 -15.79
N ALA A 5 -9.36 18.76 -14.87
CA ALA A 5 -10.78 18.78 -15.16
C ALA A 5 -11.23 20.19 -15.64
N ARG A 6 -10.74 21.24 -14.98
CA ARG A 6 -11.00 22.63 -15.38
C ARG A 6 -10.49 22.92 -16.80
N ILE A 7 -9.26 22.57 -17.10
CA ILE A 7 -8.68 22.81 -18.44
C ILE A 7 -9.42 22.01 -19.53
N ARG A 8 -9.87 20.78 -19.25
CA ARG A 8 -10.71 20.02 -20.18
C ARG A 8 -12.04 20.71 -20.47
N GLN A 9 -12.68 21.29 -19.46
CA GLN A 9 -13.91 22.05 -19.63
C GLN A 9 -13.67 23.33 -20.46
N GLU A 10 -12.58 24.05 -20.20
CA GLU A 10 -12.22 25.24 -20.97
C GLU A 10 -11.87 24.90 -22.43
N PHE A 11 -11.21 23.77 -22.67
CA PHE A 11 -10.97 23.27 -24.02
C PHE A 11 -12.29 22.92 -24.74
N ALA A 12 -13.20 22.25 -24.06
CA ALA A 12 -14.52 21.92 -24.63
C ALA A 12 -15.36 23.16 -24.95
N ARG A 13 -15.15 24.28 -24.24
CA ARG A 13 -15.78 25.58 -24.51
C ARG A 13 -15.05 26.40 -25.58
N GLY A 14 -13.90 25.93 -26.07
CA GLY A 14 -13.09 26.66 -27.04
C GLY A 14 -12.25 27.78 -26.43
N ASN A 15 -12.14 27.89 -25.12
CA ASN A 15 -11.41 28.97 -24.41
C ASN A 15 -9.90 28.72 -24.35
N VAL A 16 -9.43 27.48 -24.54
CA VAL A 16 -8.01 27.13 -24.58
C VAL A 16 -7.72 26.21 -25.75
N GLY A 17 -6.49 26.23 -26.24
CA GLY A 17 -6.03 25.38 -27.33
C GLY A 17 -5.58 24.00 -26.88
N ARG A 18 -5.28 23.12 -27.86
CA ARG A 18 -4.82 21.77 -27.64
C ARG A 18 -3.51 21.71 -26.85
N ASP A 19 -2.61 22.65 -27.06
CA ASP A 19 -1.32 22.68 -26.36
C ASP A 19 -1.52 22.83 -24.84
N LYS A 20 -2.45 23.72 -24.43
CA LYS A 20 -2.77 23.88 -23.00
C LYS A 20 -3.44 22.65 -22.40
N LEU A 21 -4.25 21.94 -23.19
CA LEU A 21 -4.82 20.67 -22.78
C LEU A 21 -3.73 19.61 -22.56
N LEU A 22 -2.82 19.46 -23.52
CA LEU A 22 -1.72 18.48 -23.42
C LEU A 22 -0.76 18.80 -22.27
N GLU A 23 -0.45 20.08 -22.03
CA GLU A 23 0.34 20.52 -20.88
C GLU A 23 -0.32 20.08 -19.56
N ALA A 24 -1.62 20.35 -19.40
CA ALA A 24 -2.36 19.98 -18.21
C ALA A 24 -2.50 18.45 -18.02
N GLU A 25 -2.60 17.69 -19.12
CA GLU A 25 -2.60 16.23 -19.10
C GLU A 25 -1.23 15.70 -18.64
N ALA A 26 -0.14 16.18 -19.20
CA ALA A 26 1.22 15.79 -18.84
C ALA A 26 1.55 16.13 -17.39
N ALA A 27 1.19 17.33 -16.93
CA ALA A 27 1.41 17.76 -15.55
C ALA A 27 0.59 16.99 -14.50
N SER A 28 -0.29 16.09 -14.93
CA SER A 28 -1.11 15.25 -14.02
C SER A 28 -0.40 13.99 -13.56
N TYR A 29 0.79 13.71 -14.05
CA TYR A 29 1.57 12.52 -13.74
C TYR A 29 2.90 12.90 -13.09
N HIS A 30 3.27 12.21 -12.00
CA HIS A 30 4.55 12.42 -11.31
C HIS A 30 5.70 11.78 -12.10
N ALA A 31 5.47 10.60 -12.68
CA ALA A 31 6.45 9.86 -13.47
C ALA A 31 5.75 8.93 -14.48
N PRO A 32 6.47 8.44 -15.50
CA PRO A 32 5.95 7.45 -16.43
C PRO A 32 5.47 6.17 -15.71
N GLY A 33 4.30 5.68 -16.10
CA GLY A 33 3.75 4.43 -15.57
C GLY A 33 3.19 4.48 -14.15
N THR A 34 3.11 5.67 -13.53
CA THR A 34 2.62 5.82 -12.15
C THR A 34 1.12 6.13 -12.11
N CYS A 35 0.35 5.28 -11.45
CA CYS A 35 -1.01 5.60 -11.01
C CYS A 35 -0.95 6.11 -9.57
N THR A 36 -1.32 7.38 -9.35
CA THR A 36 -1.22 8.02 -8.03
C THR A 36 -2.52 7.97 -7.23
N PHE A 37 -3.63 7.60 -7.86
CA PHE A 37 -4.91 7.43 -7.18
C PHE A 37 -4.91 6.19 -6.30
N TYR A 38 -5.48 6.31 -5.11
CA TYR A 38 -5.67 5.16 -4.23
C TYR A 38 -6.93 4.38 -4.65
N GLY A 39 -6.90 3.86 -5.87
CA GLY A 39 -7.89 2.96 -6.44
C GLY A 39 -7.53 1.50 -6.23
N THR A 40 -8.13 0.61 -7.02
CA THR A 40 -8.01 -0.84 -6.87
C THR A 40 -6.57 -1.33 -6.96
N ALA A 41 -5.77 -0.85 -7.91
CA ALA A 41 -4.38 -1.27 -8.09
C ALA A 41 -3.52 -0.95 -6.84
N ASN A 42 -3.58 0.29 -6.36
CA ASN A 42 -2.80 0.71 -5.19
C ASN A 42 -3.31 0.09 -3.88
N SER A 43 -4.62 -0.12 -3.75
CA SER A 43 -5.16 -0.85 -2.59
C SER A 43 -4.75 -2.32 -2.58
N ASN A 44 -4.60 -2.97 -3.76
CA ASN A 44 -4.01 -4.31 -3.84
C ASN A 44 -2.54 -4.33 -3.41
N GLN A 45 -1.75 -3.31 -3.78
CA GLN A 45 -0.36 -3.17 -3.32
C GLN A 45 -0.29 -3.15 -1.78
N MET A 46 -1.14 -2.34 -1.15
CA MET A 46 -1.26 -2.27 0.30
C MET A 46 -1.65 -3.61 0.91
N VAL A 47 -2.68 -4.26 0.36
CA VAL A 47 -3.14 -5.58 0.84
C VAL A 47 -2.02 -6.63 0.74
N MET A 48 -1.29 -6.67 -0.38
CA MET A 48 -0.18 -7.62 -0.55
C MET A 48 0.93 -7.41 0.49
N GLU A 49 1.16 -6.18 0.93
CA GLU A 49 2.10 -5.89 2.00
C GLU A 49 1.53 -6.28 3.38
N MET A 50 0.25 -6.01 3.65
CA MET A 50 -0.43 -6.42 4.89
C MET A 50 -0.51 -7.93 5.08
N VAL A 51 -0.64 -8.72 4.01
CA VAL A 51 -0.59 -10.18 4.06
C VAL A 51 0.85 -10.74 4.01
N GLY A 52 1.85 -9.85 3.89
CA GLY A 52 3.26 -10.22 3.94
C GLY A 52 3.83 -10.84 2.66
N LEU A 53 3.24 -10.56 1.50
CA LEU A 53 3.71 -11.02 0.18
C LEU A 53 4.59 -9.98 -0.55
N HIS A 54 4.78 -8.79 0.02
CA HIS A 54 5.74 -7.79 -0.45
C HIS A 54 6.95 -7.68 0.49
N LEU A 55 8.04 -7.10 -0.01
CA LEU A 55 9.12 -6.63 0.85
C LEU A 55 8.62 -5.42 1.67
N PRO A 56 9.12 -5.22 2.91
CA PRO A 56 8.69 -4.13 3.78
C PRO A 56 8.84 -2.76 3.11
N GLY A 57 7.79 -1.94 3.16
CA GLY A 57 7.76 -0.58 2.61
C GLY A 57 7.78 -0.48 1.08
N ALA A 58 7.67 -1.61 0.36
CA ALA A 58 7.83 -1.64 -1.09
C ALA A 58 6.62 -1.11 -1.87
N ALA A 59 5.41 -1.14 -1.30
CA ALA A 59 4.16 -0.95 -2.05
C ALA A 59 4.10 0.35 -2.86
N PHE A 60 4.63 1.46 -2.33
CA PHE A 60 4.45 2.80 -2.93
C PHE A 60 5.75 3.49 -3.35
N VAL A 61 6.86 2.79 -3.40
CA VAL A 61 8.11 3.31 -4.00
C VAL A 61 7.88 3.49 -5.50
N GLN A 62 8.19 4.68 -6.04
CA GLN A 62 7.86 5.05 -7.42
C GLN A 62 8.63 4.25 -8.47
N PRO A 63 8.01 3.91 -9.60
CA PRO A 63 8.71 3.40 -10.76
C PRO A 63 9.77 4.39 -11.26
N GLY A 64 10.94 3.87 -11.64
CA GLY A 64 12.05 4.68 -12.14
C GLY A 64 13.04 5.15 -11.06
N GLU A 65 12.73 5.01 -9.79
CA GLU A 65 13.68 5.25 -8.71
C GLU A 65 14.68 4.09 -8.57
N GLU A 66 15.89 4.41 -8.12
CA GLU A 66 16.93 3.42 -7.85
C GLU A 66 16.47 2.42 -6.79
N LEU A 67 15.82 2.90 -5.73
CA LEU A 67 15.24 2.08 -4.68
C LEU A 67 14.22 1.06 -5.23
N ARG A 68 13.36 1.45 -6.20
CA ARG A 68 12.43 0.50 -6.85
C ARG A 68 13.18 -0.60 -7.60
N THR A 69 14.26 -0.26 -8.27
CA THR A 69 15.08 -1.23 -8.99
C THR A 69 15.77 -2.20 -8.01
N ALA A 70 16.30 -1.69 -6.90
CA ALA A 70 16.90 -2.49 -5.85
C ALA A 70 15.88 -3.43 -5.18
N LEU A 71 14.68 -2.92 -4.84
CA LEU A 71 13.57 -3.72 -4.31
C LEU A 71 13.16 -4.84 -5.26
N THR A 72 13.09 -4.57 -6.57
CA THR A 72 12.76 -5.61 -7.57
C THR A 72 13.81 -6.71 -7.61
N ARG A 73 15.10 -6.34 -7.53
CA ARG A 73 16.22 -7.29 -7.47
C ARG A 73 16.13 -8.13 -6.19
N GLU A 74 15.90 -7.50 -5.04
CA GLU A 74 15.81 -8.21 -3.77
C GLU A 74 14.58 -9.12 -3.68
N ALA A 75 13.42 -8.68 -4.16
CA ALA A 75 12.23 -9.51 -4.26
C ALA A 75 12.47 -10.75 -5.12
N THR A 76 13.26 -10.62 -6.20
CA THR A 76 13.63 -11.75 -7.06
C THR A 76 14.54 -12.74 -6.33
N LYS A 77 15.54 -12.26 -5.59
CA LYS A 77 16.40 -13.10 -4.73
C LYS A 77 15.56 -13.84 -3.68
N LYS A 78 14.66 -13.10 -3.01
CA LYS A 78 13.77 -13.68 -2.00
C LYS A 78 12.87 -14.75 -2.59
N ALA A 79 12.22 -14.49 -3.73
CA ALA A 79 11.37 -15.45 -4.42
C ALA A 79 12.11 -16.75 -4.78
N ALA A 80 13.39 -16.64 -5.18
CA ALA A 80 14.23 -17.81 -5.44
C ALA A 80 14.58 -18.56 -4.13
N ALA A 81 14.84 -17.84 -3.04
CA ALA A 81 15.26 -18.43 -1.76
C ALA A 81 14.13 -19.17 -1.03
N ILE A 82 12.88 -18.71 -1.15
CA ILE A 82 11.71 -19.36 -0.51
C ILE A 82 11.17 -20.56 -1.28
N SER A 83 11.87 -21.03 -2.29
CA SER A 83 11.52 -22.24 -3.07
C SER A 83 11.85 -23.53 -2.30
N ILE A 84 11.41 -24.67 -2.85
CA ILE A 84 11.69 -26.02 -2.29
C ILE A 84 13.19 -26.26 -2.04
N ALA A 85 14.06 -25.65 -2.84
CA ALA A 85 15.51 -25.80 -2.71
C ALA A 85 16.13 -24.96 -1.59
N GLY A 86 15.38 -24.12 -0.92
CA GLY A 86 15.84 -23.20 0.12
C GLY A 86 14.87 -23.14 1.30
N ASP A 87 14.59 -21.95 1.73
CA ASP A 87 13.66 -21.62 2.84
C ASP A 87 12.20 -21.77 2.37
N TYR A 88 11.74 -23.01 2.21
CA TYR A 88 10.41 -23.29 1.65
C TYR A 88 9.30 -22.60 2.44
N THR A 89 8.66 -21.62 1.81
CA THR A 89 7.59 -20.82 2.42
C THR A 89 6.38 -20.81 1.45
N PRO A 90 5.54 -21.85 1.50
CA PRO A 90 4.37 -21.92 0.61
C PRO A 90 3.31 -20.89 1.02
N ALA A 91 2.65 -20.28 0.04
CA ALA A 91 1.60 -19.30 0.28
C ALA A 91 0.48 -19.82 1.20
N GLY A 92 0.14 -21.11 1.11
CA GLY A 92 -0.86 -21.74 1.97
C GLY A 92 -0.50 -21.82 3.45
N GLU A 93 0.76 -21.61 3.82
CA GLU A 93 1.18 -21.50 5.23
C GLU A 93 1.23 -20.06 5.74
N MET A 94 1.22 -19.08 4.82
CA MET A 94 1.25 -17.67 5.17
C MET A 94 -0.15 -17.05 5.19
N ILE A 95 -1.05 -17.56 4.31
CA ILE A 95 -2.40 -17.04 4.18
C ILE A 95 -3.33 -17.84 5.08
N ASP A 96 -3.48 -17.36 6.30
CA ASP A 96 -4.38 -17.85 7.34
C ASP A 96 -5.41 -16.76 7.70
N GLU A 97 -6.29 -17.05 8.66
CA GLU A 97 -7.30 -16.09 9.13
C GLU A 97 -6.68 -14.80 9.66
N ARG A 98 -5.49 -14.85 10.27
CA ARG A 98 -4.80 -13.67 10.80
C ARG A 98 -4.33 -12.75 9.68
N SER A 99 -3.77 -13.31 8.63
CA SER A 99 -3.34 -12.54 7.46
C SER A 99 -4.52 -11.90 6.71
N ILE A 100 -5.66 -12.60 6.63
CA ILE A 100 -6.90 -12.06 6.04
C ILE A 100 -7.47 -10.91 6.90
N VAL A 101 -7.51 -11.07 8.23
CA VAL A 101 -7.93 -9.99 9.15
C VAL A 101 -7.00 -8.79 9.00
N ASN A 102 -5.67 -8.98 8.96
CA ASN A 102 -4.70 -7.91 8.73
C ASN A 102 -4.95 -7.17 7.42
N ALA A 103 -5.28 -7.89 6.35
CA ALA A 103 -5.63 -7.29 5.05
C ALA A 103 -6.88 -6.42 5.12
N VAL A 104 -7.93 -6.90 5.80
CA VAL A 104 -9.18 -6.15 5.98
C VAL A 104 -8.94 -4.91 6.85
N VAL A 105 -8.21 -5.02 7.95
CA VAL A 105 -7.83 -3.88 8.80
C VAL A 105 -7.05 -2.85 7.99
N GLY A 106 -6.06 -3.26 7.22
CA GLY A 106 -5.32 -2.37 6.32
C GLY A 106 -6.23 -1.65 5.33
N LEU A 107 -7.18 -2.37 4.72
CA LEU A 107 -8.17 -1.78 3.81
C LEU A 107 -9.02 -0.71 4.51
N MET A 108 -9.53 -0.99 5.72
CA MET A 108 -10.38 -0.06 6.49
C MET A 108 -9.58 1.14 6.99
N ALA A 109 -8.37 0.94 7.50
CA ALA A 109 -7.50 2.01 7.99
C ALA A 109 -7.04 2.98 6.89
N THR A 110 -7.00 2.52 5.64
CA THR A 110 -6.57 3.34 4.50
C THR A 110 -7.72 3.88 3.65
N GLY A 111 -8.94 3.40 3.85
CA GLY A 111 -10.09 3.77 3.02
C GLY A 111 -9.90 3.39 1.55
N GLY A 112 -9.42 2.18 1.29
CA GLY A 112 -9.12 1.68 -0.04
C GLY A 112 -10.34 1.40 -0.91
N SER A 113 -10.10 0.85 -2.09
CA SER A 113 -11.13 0.60 -3.10
C SER A 113 -12.19 -0.40 -2.64
N THR A 114 -13.47 -0.09 -2.89
CA THR A 114 -14.59 -1.02 -2.66
C THR A 114 -14.46 -2.34 -3.44
N ASN A 115 -13.71 -2.36 -4.55
CA ASN A 115 -13.44 -3.59 -5.27
C ASN A 115 -12.67 -4.61 -4.40
N LEU A 116 -11.89 -4.16 -3.42
CA LEU A 116 -11.17 -5.05 -2.49
C LEU A 116 -12.12 -5.85 -1.60
N VAL A 117 -13.35 -5.41 -1.37
CA VAL A 117 -14.37 -6.20 -0.66
C VAL A 117 -14.62 -7.51 -1.40
N LEU A 118 -14.73 -7.45 -2.74
CA LEU A 118 -14.88 -8.64 -3.59
C LEU A 118 -13.58 -9.43 -3.72
N HIS A 119 -12.46 -8.75 -3.92
CA HIS A 119 -11.16 -9.39 -4.10
C HIS A 119 -10.71 -10.11 -2.83
N LEU A 120 -10.86 -9.53 -1.65
CA LEU A 120 -10.49 -10.16 -0.38
C LEU A 120 -11.37 -11.37 -0.06
N ALA A 121 -12.68 -11.30 -0.32
CA ALA A 121 -13.57 -12.45 -0.17
C ALA A 121 -13.15 -13.62 -1.10
N SER A 122 -12.79 -13.31 -2.36
CA SER A 122 -12.28 -14.30 -3.32
C SER A 122 -10.91 -14.86 -2.93
N PHE A 123 -10.02 -14.00 -2.44
CA PHE A 123 -8.69 -14.38 -1.96
C PHE A 123 -8.78 -15.30 -0.73
N ALA A 124 -9.59 -14.94 0.27
CA ALA A 124 -9.86 -15.76 1.42
C ALA A 124 -10.46 -17.13 1.03
N ALA A 125 -11.46 -17.14 0.14
CA ALA A 125 -12.08 -18.38 -0.35
C ALA A 125 -11.07 -19.29 -1.06
N SER A 126 -10.08 -18.73 -1.78
CA SER A 126 -9.01 -19.51 -2.41
C SER A 126 -8.08 -20.17 -1.39
N ALA A 127 -8.00 -19.63 -0.17
CA ALA A 127 -7.28 -20.22 0.98
C ALA A 127 -8.18 -21.11 1.86
N GLY A 128 -9.43 -21.35 1.46
CA GLY A 128 -10.40 -22.12 2.24
C GLY A 128 -11.04 -21.36 3.41
N ILE A 129 -10.88 -20.04 3.45
CA ILE A 129 -11.38 -19.15 4.51
C ILE A 129 -12.66 -18.47 4.03
N VAL A 130 -13.69 -18.45 4.87
CA VAL A 130 -14.94 -17.73 4.60
C VAL A 130 -14.83 -16.33 5.19
N LEU A 131 -14.86 -15.33 4.32
CA LEU A 131 -14.89 -13.91 4.70
C LEU A 131 -16.21 -13.30 4.20
N THR A 132 -17.09 -12.95 5.13
CA THR A 132 -18.42 -12.42 4.81
C THR A 132 -18.45 -10.88 4.84
N PRO A 133 -19.45 -10.23 4.21
CA PRO A 133 -19.66 -8.79 4.38
C PRO A 133 -19.89 -8.37 5.84
N GLN A 134 -20.45 -9.26 6.66
CA GLN A 134 -20.67 -9.00 8.09
C GLN A 134 -19.33 -8.93 8.83
N ASP A 135 -18.38 -9.85 8.58
CA ASP A 135 -17.05 -9.82 9.17
C ASP A 135 -16.32 -8.51 8.81
N MET A 136 -16.42 -8.09 7.55
CA MET A 136 -15.84 -6.82 7.11
C MET A 136 -16.47 -5.62 7.82
N ALA A 137 -17.79 -5.63 8.05
CA ALA A 137 -18.49 -4.57 8.76
C ALA A 137 -18.07 -4.51 10.25
N GLU A 138 -17.91 -5.64 10.89
CA GLU A 138 -17.46 -5.74 12.28
C GLU A 138 -16.02 -5.25 12.45
N ILE A 139 -15.11 -5.65 11.56
CA ILE A 139 -13.73 -5.14 11.55
C ILE A 139 -13.70 -3.63 11.26
N SER A 140 -14.53 -3.16 10.32
CA SER A 140 -14.64 -1.72 10.02
C SER A 140 -15.11 -0.90 11.21
N ALA A 141 -16.00 -1.44 12.05
CA ALA A 141 -16.53 -0.74 13.21
C ALA A 141 -15.48 -0.44 14.29
N VAL A 142 -14.38 -1.23 14.33
CA VAL A 142 -13.31 -1.09 15.32
C VAL A 142 -12.01 -0.51 14.74
N THR A 143 -11.93 -0.39 13.42
CA THR A 143 -10.72 0.09 12.73
C THR A 143 -10.83 1.58 12.43
N PRO A 144 -9.98 2.45 13.00
CA PRO A 144 -9.99 3.87 12.68
C PRO A 144 -9.45 4.13 11.27
N LEU A 145 -9.97 5.15 10.58
CA LEU A 145 -9.41 5.65 9.34
C LEU A 145 -8.16 6.48 9.65
N LEU A 146 -6.98 5.90 9.41
CA LEU A 146 -5.69 6.55 9.66
C LEU A 146 -5.18 7.33 8.44
N CYS A 147 -5.54 6.91 7.22
CA CYS A 147 -5.05 7.52 5.99
C CYS A 147 -6.14 8.32 5.28
N ARG A 148 -5.75 9.51 4.80
CA ARG A 148 -6.61 10.38 3.99
C ARG A 148 -6.01 10.57 2.61
N ILE A 149 -6.24 9.60 1.75
CA ILE A 149 -5.73 9.53 0.38
C ILE A 149 -6.93 9.64 -0.57
N TYR A 150 -6.73 10.26 -1.75
CA TYR A 150 -7.79 10.36 -2.75
C TYR A 150 -8.42 8.97 -3.05
N PRO A 151 -9.76 8.84 -3.04
CA PRO A 151 -10.78 9.89 -3.08
C PRO A 151 -11.19 10.50 -1.72
N ASN A 152 -10.69 10.01 -0.59
CA ASN A 152 -11.06 10.51 0.74
C ASN A 152 -10.44 11.88 1.06
N SER A 153 -9.43 12.31 0.28
CA SER A 153 -8.73 13.58 0.42
C SER A 153 -8.15 14.00 -0.94
N ALA A 154 -7.44 15.13 -0.97
CA ALA A 154 -6.72 15.60 -2.16
C ALA A 154 -5.33 14.96 -2.32
N ALA A 155 -4.78 14.33 -1.28
CA ALA A 155 -3.48 13.66 -1.31
C ALA A 155 -3.52 12.40 -2.18
N ASP A 156 -2.37 12.00 -2.71
CA ASP A 156 -2.19 10.77 -3.45
C ASP A 156 -1.24 9.78 -2.72
N VAL A 157 -0.94 8.64 -3.33
CA VAL A 157 -0.10 7.61 -2.70
C VAL A 157 1.35 8.07 -2.48
N ASN A 158 1.85 9.05 -3.24
CA ASN A 158 3.20 9.59 -3.04
C ASN A 158 3.24 10.46 -1.78
N HIS A 159 2.20 11.24 -1.54
CA HIS A 159 2.07 11.99 -0.27
C HIS A 159 1.96 11.05 0.92
N PHE A 160 1.19 9.95 0.79
CA PHE A 160 1.12 8.93 1.83
C PHE A 160 2.49 8.28 2.10
N HIS A 161 3.22 7.92 1.05
CA HIS A 161 4.57 7.36 1.18
C HIS A 161 5.52 8.34 1.88
N ALA A 162 5.51 9.62 1.49
CA ALA A 162 6.32 10.67 2.11
C ALA A 162 5.93 10.97 3.57
N ALA A 163 4.66 10.75 3.93
CA ALA A 163 4.18 10.93 5.32
C ALA A 163 4.60 9.81 6.29
N GLY A 164 5.20 8.73 5.79
CA GLY A 164 5.66 7.58 6.58
C GLY A 164 5.28 6.22 5.99
N GLY A 165 4.39 6.20 5.00
CA GLY A 165 4.06 5.02 4.19
C GLY A 165 3.58 3.81 4.97
N MET A 166 3.84 2.63 4.39
CA MET A 166 3.38 1.36 4.95
C MET A 166 4.06 1.00 6.28
N GLY A 167 5.35 1.27 6.44
CA GLY A 167 6.07 0.97 7.67
C GLY A 167 5.46 1.67 8.88
N PHE A 168 5.18 2.98 8.74
CA PHE A 168 4.49 3.75 9.78
C PHE A 168 3.08 3.21 10.04
N LEU A 169 2.30 2.99 9.00
CA LEU A 169 0.93 2.49 9.12
C LEU A 169 0.88 1.15 9.88
N ILE A 170 1.70 0.18 9.49
CA ILE A 170 1.74 -1.15 10.12
C ILE A 170 2.14 -1.02 11.58
N ARG A 171 3.15 -0.23 11.90
CA ARG A 171 3.56 0.03 13.30
C ARG A 171 2.41 0.61 14.13
N GLU A 172 1.70 1.61 13.62
CA GLU A 172 0.57 2.21 14.34
C GLU A 172 -0.58 1.21 14.54
N LEU A 173 -0.88 0.37 13.55
CA LEU A 173 -1.89 -0.68 13.68
C LEU A 173 -1.48 -1.74 14.73
N ILE A 174 -0.20 -2.09 14.80
CA ILE A 174 0.34 -2.98 15.84
C ILE A 174 0.22 -2.32 17.22
N LYS A 175 0.63 -1.06 17.34
CA LYS A 175 0.54 -0.28 18.58
C LYS A 175 -0.90 -0.21 19.09
N GLY A 176 -1.86 -0.03 18.20
CA GLY A 176 -3.29 -0.03 18.52
C GLY A 176 -3.88 -1.41 18.81
N GLY A 177 -3.12 -2.50 18.69
CA GLY A 177 -3.63 -3.87 18.88
C GLY A 177 -4.69 -4.27 17.85
N LEU A 178 -4.66 -3.67 16.66
CA LEU A 178 -5.67 -3.85 15.62
C LEU A 178 -5.34 -4.98 14.64
N VAL A 179 -4.09 -5.47 14.64
CA VAL A 179 -3.59 -6.48 13.71
C VAL A 179 -2.88 -7.61 14.46
N HIS A 180 -2.80 -8.75 13.83
CA HIS A 180 -2.01 -9.90 14.29
C HIS A 180 -0.55 -9.69 13.88
N ALA A 181 0.25 -9.13 14.77
CA ALA A 181 1.66 -8.80 14.52
C ALA A 181 2.53 -10.06 14.29
N ASP A 182 2.10 -11.21 14.79
CA ASP A 182 2.74 -12.52 14.66
C ASP A 182 2.33 -13.31 13.41
N ALA A 183 1.43 -12.78 12.58
CA ALA A 183 1.05 -13.42 11.31
C ALA A 183 2.27 -13.59 10.41
N ARG A 184 2.43 -14.80 9.85
CA ARG A 184 3.60 -15.17 9.03
C ARG A 184 3.64 -14.39 7.72
N THR A 185 4.84 -13.98 7.31
CA THR A 185 5.12 -13.29 6.05
C THR A 185 6.31 -13.92 5.34
N ILE A 186 6.60 -13.52 4.10
CA ILE A 186 7.83 -13.94 3.41
C ILE A 186 9.11 -13.41 4.08
N ASN A 187 9.00 -12.43 4.97
CA ASN A 187 10.13 -11.79 5.65
C ASN A 187 10.19 -12.11 7.16
N GLY A 188 9.35 -13.02 7.66
CA GLY A 188 9.21 -13.34 9.07
C GLY A 188 7.76 -13.20 9.53
N THR A 189 7.42 -12.13 10.21
CA THR A 189 6.07 -11.81 10.71
C THR A 189 5.59 -10.45 10.21
N LEU A 190 4.32 -10.08 10.47
CA LEU A 190 3.84 -8.74 10.15
C LEU A 190 4.62 -7.64 10.91
N ALA A 191 5.10 -7.94 12.12
CA ALA A 191 5.95 -6.98 12.85
C ALA A 191 7.21 -6.63 12.08
N ASP A 192 7.81 -7.59 11.36
CA ASP A 192 8.98 -7.37 10.53
C ASP A 192 8.69 -6.56 9.24
N GLN A 193 7.40 -6.38 8.91
CA GLN A 193 6.97 -5.51 7.80
C GLN A 193 6.90 -4.03 8.19
N ALA A 194 6.95 -3.69 9.48
CA ALA A 194 6.91 -2.30 9.97
C ALA A 194 8.25 -1.58 9.79
N MET A 195 8.81 -1.63 8.58
CA MET A 195 10.13 -1.10 8.23
C MET A 195 10.06 -0.25 6.97
N GLU A 196 11.04 0.62 6.79
CA GLU A 196 11.22 1.50 5.63
C GLU A 196 12.50 1.12 4.87
N PRO A 197 12.42 0.81 3.55
CA PRO A 197 13.61 0.50 2.76
C PRO A 197 14.35 1.77 2.33
N PHE A 198 15.67 1.69 2.24
CA PHE A 198 16.53 2.75 1.70
C PHE A 198 17.77 2.15 1.02
N ILE A 199 18.47 2.96 0.25
CA ILE A 199 19.76 2.56 -0.35
C ILE A 199 20.88 2.90 0.64
N GLY A 200 21.61 1.88 1.09
CA GLY A 200 22.77 2.02 1.96
C GLY A 200 23.97 2.67 1.28
N ALA A 201 25.00 2.96 2.05
CA ALA A 201 26.22 3.62 1.55
C ALA A 201 27.01 2.78 0.53
N ASP A 202 26.81 1.47 0.51
CA ASP A 202 27.39 0.51 -0.43
C ASP A 202 26.55 0.31 -1.71
N GLY A 203 25.38 0.99 -1.80
CA GLY A 203 24.45 0.87 -2.92
C GLY A 203 23.49 -0.32 -2.82
N GLU A 204 23.56 -1.10 -1.75
CA GLU A 204 22.62 -2.19 -1.49
C GLU A 204 21.39 -1.69 -0.71
N ILE A 205 20.32 -2.48 -0.74
CA ILE A 205 19.10 -2.15 0.00
C ILE A 205 19.24 -2.52 1.47
N GLU A 206 18.86 -1.60 2.31
CA GLU A 206 18.76 -1.75 3.75
C GLU A 206 17.36 -1.36 4.24
N TRP A 207 17.01 -1.76 5.48
CA TRP A 207 15.78 -1.39 6.15
C TRP A 207 16.04 -0.71 7.47
N ARG A 208 15.22 0.27 7.80
CA ARG A 208 15.26 1.00 9.07
C ARG A 208 13.87 1.13 9.66
N GLU A 209 13.80 1.48 10.95
CA GLU A 209 12.53 1.87 11.58
C GLU A 209 11.89 3.04 10.84
N PRO A 210 10.56 3.04 10.66
CA PRO A 210 9.87 4.18 10.09
C PRO A 210 9.96 5.40 11.04
N PRO A 211 9.73 6.63 10.56
CA PRO A 211 9.75 7.83 11.39
C PRO A 211 8.88 7.69 12.65
N GLU A 212 9.33 8.21 13.79
CA GLU A 212 8.53 8.18 15.04
C GLU A 212 7.20 8.90 14.91
N THR A 213 7.18 10.00 14.16
CA THR A 213 5.99 10.81 13.88
C THR A 213 5.69 10.84 12.40
N SER A 214 4.41 10.94 12.05
CA SER A 214 4.01 11.16 10.67
C SER A 214 4.58 12.46 10.12
N GLY A 215 5.02 12.45 8.88
CA GLY A 215 5.44 13.63 8.14
C GLY A 215 4.29 14.61 7.82
N ASP A 216 3.04 14.10 7.81
CA ASP A 216 1.84 14.91 7.57
C ASP A 216 0.60 14.26 8.21
N LEU A 217 0.13 14.86 9.32
CA LEU A 217 -1.02 14.39 10.09
C LEU A 217 -2.37 14.57 9.37
N GLU A 218 -2.44 15.37 8.31
CA GLU A 218 -3.63 15.47 7.47
C GLU A 218 -3.77 14.28 6.51
N ILE A 219 -2.67 13.56 6.26
CA ILE A 219 -2.60 12.43 5.33
C ILE A 219 -2.50 11.10 6.05
N LEU A 220 -1.63 11.01 7.04
CA LEU A 220 -1.37 9.77 7.80
C LEU A 220 -1.32 10.10 9.29
N ARG A 221 -2.23 9.52 10.05
CA ARG A 221 -2.39 9.75 11.48
C ARG A 221 -1.87 8.62 12.33
N PRO A 222 -1.39 8.89 13.54
CA PRO A 222 -1.21 7.85 14.55
C PRO A 222 -2.55 7.26 14.97
N VAL A 223 -2.52 6.14 15.66
CA VAL A 223 -3.70 5.42 16.15
C VAL A 223 -4.36 6.10 17.36
N ASP A 224 -3.59 6.89 18.11
CA ASP A 224 -3.99 7.65 19.32
C ASP A 224 -4.31 9.10 19.01
#